data_f876da14a08354831b3e1311913100ad
#
_entry.id   f876da14a08354831b3e1311913100ad
#
_cell.length_a   1.000
_cell.length_b   1.000
_cell.length_c   1.000
_cell.angle_alpha   90.00
_cell.angle_beta   90.00
_cell.angle_gamma   90.00
#
_symmetry.space_group_name_H-M   'P 1'
#
loop_
_entity.id
_entity.type
_entity.pdbx_description
1 polymer ?
#
loop_
_entity_poly.entity_id
_entity_poly.type
_entity_poly.pdbx_seq_one_letter_code
_entity_poly.pdbx_strand_id
1 'polypeptide(L)'
;MKKLFALLLMLCLALAAPACAETAAPAQPEADEAHSDTLVAYFSATGNTRAVAESLAALTGADLYEIVPADPYTEDDLDYGNSESRTSLEMDDPDARPEIAGEPLDLTGYTTLYLGYPIWHGEAPRILATFVESHDLSGLTIRPFCTSGSSGIGRSAESLEALTDGGTWLEGRRFTADVRDEELQAWIDEAA
;
A
#
# COMPACT_ATOMS: atom_id res chain seq x y z
N MET A 1 -10.63 -35.33 -70.28
CA MET A 1 -11.77 -34.73 -69.59
C MET A 1 -11.99 -35.45 -68.29
N LYS A 2 -11.41 -35.00 -67.21
CA LYS A 2 -11.80 -35.28 -65.80
C LYS A 2 -10.93 -34.37 -64.91
N LYS A 3 -11.53 -33.36 -64.33
CA LYS A 3 -10.93 -32.36 -63.45
C LYS A 3 -10.76 -33.01 -62.08
N LEU A 4 -9.51 -33.04 -61.56
CA LEU A 4 -9.19 -33.46 -60.22
C LEU A 4 -9.17 -32.26 -59.30
N PHE A 5 -10.11 -32.17 -58.39
CA PHE A 5 -10.12 -31.18 -57.31
C PHE A 5 -9.28 -31.70 -56.16
N ALA A 6 -8.14 -31.07 -55.87
CA ALA A 6 -7.34 -31.32 -54.69
C ALA A 6 -7.85 -30.45 -53.54
N LEU A 7 -8.40 -31.10 -52.52
CA LEU A 7 -8.83 -30.47 -51.25
C LEU A 7 -7.61 -30.35 -50.33
N LEU A 8 -7.13 -29.13 -50.13
CA LEU A 8 -6.04 -28.83 -49.20
C LEU A 8 -6.61 -28.66 -47.79
N LEU A 9 -6.44 -29.66 -46.94
CA LEU A 9 -6.85 -29.65 -45.52
C LEU A 9 -5.76 -28.88 -44.72
N MET A 10 -6.03 -27.64 -44.33
CA MET A 10 -5.15 -26.82 -43.49
C MET A 10 -5.39 -27.16 -42.02
N LEU A 11 -4.47 -27.93 -41.43
CA LEU A 11 -4.47 -28.30 -40.01
C LEU A 11 -3.93 -27.11 -39.19
N CYS A 12 -4.83 -26.30 -38.60
CA CYS A 12 -4.43 -25.29 -37.62
C CYS A 12 -4.06 -25.96 -36.30
N LEU A 13 -2.76 -26.05 -36.06
CA LEU A 13 -2.21 -26.48 -34.76
C LEU A 13 -2.30 -25.28 -33.81
N ALA A 14 -3.30 -25.26 -32.92
CA ALA A 14 -3.37 -24.29 -31.83
C ALA A 14 -2.32 -24.62 -30.78
N LEU A 15 -1.21 -23.86 -30.75
CA LEU A 15 -0.31 -23.85 -29.61
C LEU A 15 -1.00 -23.14 -28.46
N ALA A 16 -1.41 -23.89 -27.44
CA ALA A 16 -1.77 -23.31 -26.15
C ALA A 16 -0.47 -22.91 -25.42
N ALA A 17 -0.20 -21.61 -25.35
CA ALA A 17 0.82 -21.09 -24.46
C ALA A 17 0.29 -21.12 -23.02
N PRO A 18 1.10 -21.55 -22.02
CA PRO A 18 0.72 -21.39 -20.63
C PRO A 18 0.71 -19.89 -20.30
N ALA A 19 -0.42 -19.38 -19.85
CA ALA A 19 -0.48 -18.04 -19.24
C ALA A 19 0.29 -18.10 -17.93
N CYS A 20 1.52 -17.59 -17.92
CA CYS A 20 2.16 -17.19 -16.68
C CYS A 20 1.28 -16.08 -16.09
N ALA A 21 0.76 -16.28 -14.89
CA ALA A 21 0.15 -15.21 -14.11
C ALA A 21 1.31 -14.26 -13.73
N GLU A 22 1.44 -13.18 -14.50
CA GLU A 22 2.30 -12.06 -14.19
C GLU A 22 1.69 -11.38 -12.97
N THR A 23 2.36 -11.47 -11.83
CA THR A 23 2.02 -10.71 -10.63
C THR A 23 2.24 -9.25 -11.01
N ALA A 24 1.15 -8.51 -11.21
CA ALA A 24 1.22 -7.10 -11.56
C ALA A 24 1.92 -6.35 -10.41
N ALA A 25 3.05 -5.71 -10.71
CA ALA A 25 3.63 -4.72 -9.84
C ALA A 25 2.60 -3.60 -9.59
N PRO A 26 2.62 -2.95 -8.41
CA PRO A 26 1.74 -1.82 -8.15
C PRO A 26 1.93 -0.77 -9.25
N ALA A 27 0.82 -0.33 -9.84
CA ALA A 27 0.84 0.71 -10.85
C ALA A 27 1.27 2.03 -10.19
N GLN A 28 2.37 2.61 -10.65
CA GLN A 28 2.70 4.00 -10.35
C GLN A 28 1.69 4.89 -11.10
N PRO A 29 1.32 6.06 -10.53
CA PRO A 29 0.50 7.02 -11.25
C PRO A 29 1.12 7.36 -12.61
N GLU A 30 0.36 7.27 -13.70
CA GLU A 30 0.86 7.58 -15.04
C GLU A 30 1.08 9.09 -15.19
N ALA A 31 2.21 9.53 -15.71
CA ALA A 31 2.71 10.91 -15.71
C ALA A 31 1.94 11.91 -16.61
N ASP A 32 0.74 11.58 -17.12
CA ASP A 32 -0.01 12.41 -18.08
C ASP A 32 -1.46 12.74 -17.65
N GLU A 33 -1.86 12.34 -16.44
CA GLU A 33 -3.06 12.87 -15.79
C GLU A 33 -2.63 13.99 -14.82
N ALA A 34 -3.48 14.97 -14.57
CA ALA A 34 -3.17 16.09 -13.66
C ALA A 34 -2.71 15.53 -12.31
N HIS A 35 -1.37 15.42 -12.16
CA HIS A 35 -0.72 14.89 -10.98
C HIS A 35 -1.18 15.68 -9.75
N SER A 36 -1.69 14.98 -8.74
CA SER A 36 -2.03 15.59 -7.46
C SER A 36 -0.75 15.96 -6.71
N ASP A 37 -0.76 17.05 -5.97
CA ASP A 37 0.32 17.37 -5.02
C ASP A 37 0.17 16.58 -3.71
N THR A 38 -0.85 15.76 -3.62
CA THR A 38 -1.21 14.94 -2.46
C THR A 38 -1.20 13.45 -2.82
N LEU A 39 -0.57 12.64 -2.00
CA LEU A 39 -0.48 11.20 -2.11
C LEU A 39 -1.10 10.51 -0.89
N VAL A 40 -1.86 9.45 -1.12
CA VAL A 40 -2.24 8.49 -0.09
C VAL A 40 -1.44 7.19 -0.33
N ALA A 41 -0.39 6.97 0.46
CA ALA A 41 0.34 5.70 0.47
C ALA A 41 -0.12 4.83 1.63
N TYR A 42 -0.36 3.55 1.39
CA TYR A 42 -0.87 2.67 2.44
C TYR A 42 -0.41 1.23 2.29
N PHE A 43 -0.33 0.53 3.42
CA PHE A 43 -0.22 -0.92 3.49
C PHE A 43 -1.51 -1.53 4.04
N SER A 44 -1.99 -2.62 3.42
CA SER A 44 -3.21 -3.30 3.87
C SER A 44 -3.16 -4.80 3.60
N ALA A 45 -2.99 -5.64 4.63
CA ALA A 45 -2.98 -7.10 4.48
C ALA A 45 -4.39 -7.70 4.32
N THR A 46 -5.43 -7.09 4.91
CA THR A 46 -6.80 -7.62 4.96
C THR A 46 -7.86 -6.70 4.34
N GLY A 47 -7.45 -5.63 3.64
CA GLY A 47 -8.34 -4.68 2.98
C GLY A 47 -8.90 -3.56 3.87
N ASN A 48 -8.75 -3.62 5.18
CA ASN A 48 -9.32 -2.61 6.08
C ASN A 48 -8.70 -1.22 5.88
N THR A 49 -7.37 -1.13 5.81
CA THR A 49 -6.67 0.14 5.57
C THR A 49 -6.90 0.63 4.15
N ARG A 50 -6.98 -0.29 3.17
CA ARG A 50 -7.31 0.03 1.78
C ARG A 50 -8.63 0.78 1.67
N ALA A 51 -9.70 0.30 2.31
CA ALA A 51 -11.02 0.94 2.27
C ALA A 51 -10.96 2.40 2.74
N VAL A 52 -10.23 2.67 3.82
CA VAL A 52 -10.03 4.04 4.34
C VAL A 52 -9.19 4.88 3.38
N ALA A 53 -8.11 4.30 2.82
CA ALA A 53 -7.22 4.98 1.89
C ALA A 53 -7.94 5.39 0.59
N GLU A 54 -8.77 4.50 0.03
CA GLU A 54 -9.57 4.77 -1.16
C GLU A 54 -10.58 5.91 -0.93
N SER A 55 -11.29 5.90 0.21
CA SER A 55 -12.19 7.00 0.59
C SER A 55 -11.44 8.31 0.77
N LEU A 56 -10.28 8.27 1.43
CA LEU A 56 -9.46 9.46 1.65
C LEU A 56 -8.93 10.05 0.34
N ALA A 57 -8.45 9.19 -0.58
CA ALA A 57 -7.99 9.62 -1.89
C ALA A 57 -9.15 10.24 -2.72
N ALA A 58 -10.34 9.64 -2.67
CA ALA A 58 -11.52 10.19 -3.35
C ALA A 58 -11.94 11.56 -2.81
N LEU A 59 -11.88 11.78 -1.49
CA LEU A 59 -12.24 13.05 -0.84
C LEU A 59 -11.22 14.14 -1.08
N THR A 60 -9.93 13.81 -1.19
CA THR A 60 -8.84 14.79 -1.35
C THR A 60 -8.44 15.00 -2.80
N GLY A 61 -8.87 14.13 -3.73
CA GLY A 61 -8.35 14.09 -5.10
C GLY A 61 -6.87 13.64 -5.16
N ALA A 62 -6.39 12.95 -4.14
CA ALA A 62 -5.03 12.48 -4.04
C ALA A 62 -4.77 11.28 -4.95
N ASP A 63 -3.51 11.14 -5.38
CA ASP A 63 -3.03 9.89 -5.97
C ASP A 63 -3.00 8.79 -4.91
N LEU A 64 -3.20 7.55 -5.31
CA LEU A 64 -3.28 6.39 -4.41
C LEU A 64 -2.15 5.41 -4.72
N TYR A 65 -1.40 5.01 -3.69
CA TYR A 65 -0.32 4.03 -3.81
C TYR A 65 -0.41 2.95 -2.74
N GLU A 66 -0.46 1.69 -3.16
CA GLU A 66 -0.40 0.55 -2.24
C GLU A 66 1.03 0.09 -2.04
N ILE A 67 1.48 0.05 -0.79
CA ILE A 67 2.74 -0.56 -0.39
C ILE A 67 2.53 -2.08 -0.38
N VAL A 68 2.98 -2.76 -1.44
CA VAL A 68 2.78 -4.19 -1.62
C VAL A 68 4.03 -4.95 -1.17
N PRO A 69 3.92 -5.91 -0.24
CA PRO A 69 5.07 -6.74 0.13
C PRO A 69 5.49 -7.64 -1.05
N ALA A 70 6.79 -7.81 -1.27
CA ALA A 70 7.32 -8.70 -2.30
C ALA A 70 6.92 -10.17 -2.06
N ASP A 71 6.75 -10.54 -0.79
CA ASP A 71 6.19 -11.82 -0.34
C ASP A 71 4.87 -11.55 0.38
N PRO A 72 3.70 -11.80 -0.26
CA PRO A 72 2.40 -11.51 0.33
C PRO A 72 2.14 -12.29 1.63
N TYR A 73 1.48 -11.63 2.60
CA TYR A 73 1.09 -12.29 3.85
C TYR A 73 -0.07 -13.25 3.61
N THR A 74 0.08 -14.49 4.09
CA THR A 74 -0.96 -15.51 4.13
C THR A 74 -1.83 -15.38 5.39
N GLU A 75 -2.94 -16.13 5.48
CA GLU A 75 -3.76 -16.18 6.69
C GLU A 75 -2.95 -16.70 7.90
N ASP A 76 -2.05 -17.69 7.68
CA ASP A 76 -1.19 -18.25 8.73
C ASP A 76 -0.15 -17.22 9.20
N ASP A 77 0.35 -16.36 8.30
CA ASP A 77 1.27 -15.26 8.63
C ASP A 77 0.61 -14.21 9.51
N LEU A 78 -0.71 -14.04 9.39
CA LEU A 78 -1.51 -13.05 10.12
C LEU A 78 -2.13 -13.59 11.42
N ASP A 79 -1.78 -14.80 11.85
CA ASP A 79 -2.25 -15.36 13.12
C ASP A 79 -1.58 -14.69 14.32
N TYR A 80 -2.23 -13.68 14.88
CA TYR A 80 -1.79 -12.97 16.09
C TYR A 80 -1.73 -13.84 17.36
N GLY A 81 -2.40 -15.00 17.37
CA GLY A 81 -2.36 -15.96 18.46
C GLY A 81 -1.12 -16.85 18.44
N ASN A 82 -0.41 -16.88 17.33
CA ASN A 82 0.79 -17.68 17.12
C ASN A 82 2.05 -16.80 17.21
N SER A 83 2.86 -16.99 18.24
CA SER A 83 4.13 -16.27 18.40
C SER A 83 5.18 -16.60 17.35
N GLU A 84 4.97 -17.70 16.58
CA GLU A 84 5.84 -18.11 15.48
C GLU A 84 5.29 -17.68 14.10
N SER A 85 4.14 -16.99 14.04
CA SER A 85 3.66 -16.43 12.80
C SER A 85 4.60 -15.34 12.27
N ARG A 86 4.63 -15.14 10.95
CA ARG A 86 5.51 -14.15 10.32
C ARG A 86 5.31 -12.76 10.92
N THR A 87 4.06 -12.32 11.10
CA THR A 87 3.79 -11.02 11.68
C THR A 87 4.30 -10.90 13.11
N SER A 88 4.16 -11.94 13.94
CA SER A 88 4.71 -11.93 15.30
C SER A 88 6.23 -11.84 15.31
N LEU A 89 6.91 -12.64 14.47
CA LEU A 89 8.36 -12.62 14.36
C LEU A 89 8.89 -11.28 13.83
N GLU A 90 8.26 -10.73 12.80
CA GLU A 90 8.64 -9.41 12.26
C GLU A 90 8.45 -8.29 13.30
N MET A 91 7.34 -8.34 14.07
CA MET A 91 7.08 -7.30 15.08
C MET A 91 7.99 -7.41 16.30
N ASP A 92 8.44 -8.61 16.67
CA ASP A 92 9.42 -8.83 17.74
C ASP A 92 10.84 -8.39 17.35
N ASP A 93 11.13 -8.34 16.04
CA ASP A 93 12.42 -7.86 15.52
C ASP A 93 12.33 -6.39 15.08
N PRO A 94 12.95 -5.45 15.82
CA PRO A 94 12.95 -4.03 15.45
C PRO A 94 13.71 -3.73 14.14
N ASP A 95 14.60 -4.63 13.74
CA ASP A 95 15.43 -4.49 12.54
C ASP A 95 14.82 -5.20 11.30
N ALA A 96 13.67 -5.87 11.46
CA ALA A 96 12.98 -6.48 10.33
C ALA A 96 12.58 -5.45 9.28
N ARG A 97 12.91 -5.73 8.02
CA ARG A 97 12.61 -4.87 6.86
C ARG A 97 12.04 -5.72 5.73
N PRO A 98 10.74 -6.09 5.79
CA PRO A 98 10.09 -6.80 4.69
C PRO A 98 10.25 -6.04 3.38
N GLU A 99 10.62 -6.75 2.32
CA GLU A 99 10.83 -6.17 0.99
C GLU A 99 9.51 -5.69 0.38
N ILE A 100 9.55 -4.53 -0.29
CA ILE A 100 8.43 -3.95 -1.02
C ILE A 100 8.57 -4.36 -2.50
N ALA A 101 7.48 -4.80 -3.12
CA ALA A 101 7.44 -5.17 -4.51
C ALA A 101 7.55 -3.95 -5.44
N GLY A 102 8.23 -4.13 -6.57
CA GLY A 102 8.36 -3.11 -7.60
C GLY A 102 9.53 -2.15 -7.38
N GLU A 103 9.56 -1.10 -8.20
CA GLU A 103 10.56 -0.04 -8.08
C GLU A 103 10.15 0.95 -6.98
N PRO A 104 11.11 1.65 -6.34
CA PRO A 104 10.80 2.70 -5.39
C PRO A 104 9.89 3.77 -5.99
N LEU A 105 8.91 4.21 -5.23
CA LEU A 105 7.98 5.25 -5.65
C LEU A 105 8.71 6.59 -5.79
N ASP A 106 8.48 7.29 -6.91
CA ASP A 106 8.95 8.66 -7.07
C ASP A 106 8.01 9.63 -6.33
N LEU A 107 8.53 10.31 -5.32
CA LEU A 107 7.79 11.29 -4.52
C LEU A 107 7.93 12.72 -5.04
N THR A 108 8.59 12.93 -6.18
CA THR A 108 8.78 14.26 -6.77
C THR A 108 7.44 14.90 -7.12
N GLY A 109 7.22 16.11 -6.67
CA GLY A 109 5.99 16.89 -6.95
C GLY A 109 4.92 16.76 -5.88
N TYR A 110 4.99 15.79 -4.99
CA TYR A 110 4.09 15.73 -3.84
C TYR A 110 4.53 16.71 -2.74
N THR A 111 3.56 17.27 -2.05
CA THR A 111 3.74 18.14 -0.88
C THR A 111 3.08 17.55 0.37
N THR A 112 2.07 16.69 0.18
CA THR A 112 1.33 16.04 1.26
C THR A 112 1.31 14.53 1.07
N LEU A 113 1.66 13.79 2.13
CA LEU A 113 1.60 12.34 2.19
C LEU A 113 0.68 11.89 3.33
N TYR A 114 -0.46 11.28 2.99
CA TYR A 114 -1.22 10.48 3.95
C TYR A 114 -0.62 9.08 3.99
N LEU A 115 -0.15 8.65 5.15
CA LEU A 115 0.51 7.34 5.31
C LEU A 115 -0.36 6.40 6.15
N GLY A 116 -0.93 5.37 5.51
CA GLY A 116 -1.91 4.47 6.08
C GLY A 116 -1.38 3.07 6.41
N TYR A 117 -1.75 2.52 7.58
CA TYR A 117 -1.33 1.19 8.01
C TYR A 117 -2.27 0.57 9.05
N PRO A 118 -2.34 -0.76 9.13
CA PRO A 118 -2.99 -1.41 10.27
C PRO A 118 -2.09 -1.35 11.52
N ILE A 119 -2.67 -1.45 12.72
CA ILE A 119 -1.87 -1.64 13.94
C ILE A 119 -1.62 -3.13 14.16
N TRP A 120 -0.36 -3.53 14.20
CA TRP A 120 0.11 -4.87 14.52
C TRP A 120 0.90 -4.85 15.83
N HIS A 121 0.49 -5.65 16.83
CA HIS A 121 1.14 -5.70 18.14
C HIS A 121 1.39 -4.32 18.79
N GLY A 122 0.52 -3.34 18.50
CA GLY A 122 0.59 -1.98 19.05
C GLY A 122 1.42 -0.98 18.26
N GLU A 123 2.05 -1.40 17.15
CA GLU A 123 2.95 -0.60 16.32
C GLU A 123 2.54 -0.65 14.83
N ALA A 124 3.21 0.13 13.99
CA ALA A 124 3.12 0.02 12.54
C ALA A 124 3.83 -1.25 12.05
N PRO A 125 3.30 -1.97 11.04
CA PRO A 125 3.99 -3.11 10.43
C PRO A 125 5.37 -2.74 9.92
N ARG A 126 6.33 -3.65 10.03
CA ARG A 126 7.75 -3.39 9.68
C ARG A 126 7.97 -2.99 8.22
N ILE A 127 7.07 -3.34 7.32
CA ILE A 127 7.12 -2.88 5.93
C ILE A 127 7.00 -1.35 5.80
N LEU A 128 6.35 -0.67 6.77
CA LEU A 128 6.31 0.80 6.83
C LEU A 128 7.69 1.38 7.16
N ALA A 129 8.48 0.71 8.01
CA ALA A 129 9.87 1.09 8.26
C ALA A 129 10.69 0.99 6.95
N THR A 130 10.55 -0.10 6.19
CA THR A 130 11.17 -0.23 4.87
C THR A 130 10.77 0.93 3.95
N PHE A 131 9.49 1.28 3.92
CA PHE A 131 8.99 2.36 3.07
C PHE A 131 9.60 3.71 3.44
N VAL A 132 9.54 4.11 4.71
CA VAL A 132 10.01 5.44 5.12
C VAL A 132 11.53 5.59 5.04
N GLU A 133 12.30 4.51 5.22
CA GLU A 133 13.75 4.51 5.09
C GLU A 133 14.23 4.49 3.62
N SER A 134 13.39 4.00 2.70
CA SER A 134 13.76 3.90 1.27
C SER A 134 13.42 5.15 0.45
N HIS A 135 12.74 6.14 1.03
CA HIS A 135 12.32 7.35 0.35
C HIS A 135 12.83 8.62 1.05
N ASP A 136 13.17 9.63 0.25
CA ASP A 136 13.42 10.97 0.77
C ASP A 136 12.08 11.68 1.05
N LEU A 137 11.73 11.84 2.33
CA LEU A 137 10.50 12.49 2.77
C LEU A 137 10.68 13.99 3.01
N SER A 138 11.84 14.57 2.67
CA SER A 138 12.12 15.98 2.87
C SER A 138 11.14 16.86 2.10
N GLY A 139 10.59 17.85 2.75
CA GLY A 139 9.63 18.80 2.18
C GLY A 139 8.18 18.30 2.15
N LEU A 140 7.92 17.05 2.52
CA LEU A 140 6.56 16.53 2.65
C LEU A 140 5.95 16.87 4.01
N THR A 141 4.65 17.14 4.01
CA THR A 141 3.80 17.10 5.21
C THR A 141 3.20 15.71 5.30
N ILE A 142 3.55 14.93 6.34
CA ILE A 142 3.14 13.56 6.51
C ILE A 142 2.01 13.50 7.54
N ARG A 143 0.89 12.91 7.13
CA ARG A 143 -0.29 12.71 7.98
C ARG A 143 -0.57 11.22 8.16
N PRO A 144 -0.11 10.60 9.25
CA PRO A 144 -0.32 9.18 9.49
C PRO A 144 -1.78 8.89 9.82
N PHE A 145 -2.29 7.76 9.32
CA PHE A 145 -3.54 7.18 9.81
C PHE A 145 -3.42 5.68 9.98
N CYS A 146 -4.16 5.13 10.92
CA CYS A 146 -4.14 3.69 11.10
C CYS A 146 -5.55 3.11 11.17
N THR A 147 -5.64 1.81 10.88
CA THR A 147 -6.84 1.02 11.13
C THR A 147 -6.59 -0.02 12.20
N SER A 148 -7.55 -0.16 13.11
CA SER A 148 -7.52 -1.21 14.12
C SER A 148 -8.91 -1.46 14.68
N GLY A 149 -9.14 -2.64 15.24
CA GLY A 149 -10.40 -2.96 15.91
C GLY A 149 -10.60 -2.17 17.22
N SER A 150 -9.53 -1.91 17.98
CA SER A 150 -9.64 -1.25 19.29
C SER A 150 -8.40 -0.42 19.67
N SER A 151 -7.21 -0.77 19.21
CA SER A 151 -5.97 -0.05 19.55
C SER A 151 -5.97 1.32 18.88
N GLY A 152 -5.57 2.37 19.61
CA GLY A 152 -5.27 3.66 19.01
C GLY A 152 -4.01 3.61 18.15
N ILE A 153 -3.67 4.73 17.52
CA ILE A 153 -2.42 4.88 16.75
C ILE A 153 -1.17 4.76 17.66
N GLY A 154 -1.33 5.06 18.96
CA GLY A 154 -0.25 4.96 19.94
C GLY A 154 0.95 5.82 19.56
N ARG A 155 2.14 5.23 19.66
CA ARG A 155 3.40 5.85 19.22
C ARG A 155 3.88 5.38 17.86
N SER A 156 3.06 4.62 17.13
CA SER A 156 3.48 4.01 15.86
C SER A 156 3.94 5.05 14.82
N ALA A 157 3.29 6.22 14.78
CA ALA A 157 3.71 7.33 13.92
C ALA A 157 5.05 7.93 14.36
N GLU A 158 5.25 8.16 15.67
CA GLU A 158 6.52 8.65 16.24
C GLU A 158 7.68 7.66 15.99
N SER A 159 7.37 6.36 16.06
CA SER A 159 8.36 5.31 15.76
C SER A 159 8.79 5.34 14.29
N LEU A 160 7.88 5.62 13.36
CA LEU A 160 8.20 5.78 11.93
C LEU A 160 8.95 7.09 11.67
N GLU A 161 8.53 8.21 12.28
CA GLU A 161 9.20 9.51 12.18
C GLU A 161 10.67 9.41 12.61
N ALA A 162 10.95 8.66 13.68
CA ALA A 162 12.31 8.47 14.19
C ALA A 162 13.24 7.71 13.22
N LEU A 163 12.71 7.07 12.18
CA LEU A 163 13.47 6.36 11.14
C LEU A 163 13.80 7.26 9.93
N THR A 164 13.36 8.52 9.93
CA THR A 164 13.52 9.43 8.81
C THR A 164 14.30 10.68 9.20
N ASP A 165 15.06 11.23 8.27
CA ASP A 165 15.80 12.49 8.46
C ASP A 165 15.00 13.71 7.95
N GLY A 166 13.75 13.54 7.50
CA GLY A 166 13.00 14.62 6.86
C GLY A 166 11.48 14.50 6.97
N GLY A 167 10.82 15.54 6.42
CA GLY A 167 9.37 15.67 6.47
C GLY A 167 8.86 16.35 7.74
N THR A 168 7.61 16.85 7.65
CA THR A 168 6.88 17.42 8.79
C THR A 168 5.76 16.45 9.16
N TRP A 169 5.93 15.74 10.28
CA TRP A 169 4.95 14.78 10.74
C TRP A 169 3.87 15.45 11.58
N LEU A 170 2.62 15.23 11.21
CA LEU A 170 1.45 15.72 11.93
C LEU A 170 0.88 14.63 12.84
N GLU A 171 0.01 15.05 13.76
CA GLU A 171 -0.71 14.11 14.61
C GLU A 171 -1.52 13.12 13.77
N GLY A 172 -1.29 11.83 13.98
CA GLY A 172 -1.99 10.79 13.25
C GLY A 172 -3.33 10.42 13.90
N ARG A 173 -4.21 9.76 13.12
CA ARG A 173 -5.53 9.35 13.60
C ARG A 173 -5.82 7.86 13.32
N ARG A 174 -6.56 7.24 14.24
CA ARG A 174 -7.08 5.90 14.05
C ARG A 174 -8.49 5.96 13.48
N PHE A 175 -8.77 5.10 12.50
CA PHE A 175 -10.09 4.86 11.94
C PHE A 175 -10.50 3.39 12.04
N THR A 176 -11.79 3.11 11.93
CA THR A 176 -12.32 1.78 11.61
C THR A 176 -12.47 1.62 10.11
N ALA A 177 -12.50 0.40 9.60
CA ALA A 177 -12.63 0.16 8.15
C ALA A 177 -13.96 0.68 7.56
N ASP A 178 -14.98 0.86 8.39
CA ASP A 178 -16.30 1.39 8.06
C ASP A 178 -16.47 2.87 8.44
N VAL A 179 -15.37 3.61 8.57
CA VAL A 179 -15.41 5.06 8.82
C VAL A 179 -16.24 5.76 7.75
N ARG A 180 -17.02 6.76 8.18
CA ARG A 180 -17.86 7.53 7.27
C ARG A 180 -17.07 8.67 6.63
N ASP A 181 -17.44 9.01 5.40
CA ASP A 181 -16.79 10.09 4.64
C ASP A 181 -16.85 11.44 5.40
N GLU A 182 -17.93 11.72 6.14
CA GLU A 182 -18.03 12.95 6.93
C GLU A 182 -16.98 13.03 8.05
N GLU A 183 -16.60 11.89 8.64
CA GLU A 183 -15.57 11.84 9.67
C GLU A 183 -14.17 12.00 9.07
N LEU A 184 -13.93 11.42 7.89
CA LEU A 184 -12.68 11.61 7.14
C LEU A 184 -12.56 13.07 6.69
N GLN A 185 -13.63 13.66 6.13
CA GLN A 185 -13.63 15.04 5.71
C GLN A 185 -13.36 16.00 6.87
N ALA A 186 -13.98 15.78 8.04
CA ALA A 186 -13.70 16.59 9.23
C ALA A 186 -12.21 16.50 9.64
N TRP A 187 -11.60 15.32 9.53
CA TRP A 187 -10.18 15.17 9.81
C TRP A 187 -9.30 15.87 8.76
N ILE A 188 -9.66 15.81 7.48
CA ILE A 188 -8.94 16.53 6.41
C ILE A 188 -8.93 18.02 6.72
N ASP A 189 -10.09 18.59 7.07
CA ASP A 189 -10.28 20.02 7.32
C ASP A 189 -9.53 20.55 8.56
N GLU A 190 -9.19 19.68 9.53
CA GLU A 190 -8.39 20.07 10.73
C GLU A 190 -6.94 20.48 10.39
N ALA A 191 -6.44 20.16 9.22
CA ALA A 191 -5.05 20.42 8.80
C ALA A 191 -4.94 21.48 7.69
N ALA A 192 -6.06 22.04 7.26
CA ALA A 192 -6.12 23.04 6.19
C ALA A 192 -5.75 24.47 6.70
#